data_fc5f700af59230a6c0a6d401d52b1a32
#
_entry.id   fc5f700af59230a6c0a6d401d52b1a32
#
_cell.length_a   1.000
_cell.length_b   1.000
_cell.length_c   1.000
_cell.angle_alpha   90.00
_cell.angle_beta   90.00
_cell.angle_gamma   90.00
#
_symmetry.space_group_name_H-M   'P 1'
#
loop_
_entity.id
_entity.type
_entity.pdbx_description
1 polymer ?
#
loop_
_entity_poly.entity_id
_entity_poly.type
_entity_poly.pdbx_seq_one_letter_code
_entity_poly.pdbx_strand_id
1 'polypeptide(L)'
;MPRCFWCNDDPLYIAYHDEEWGVPLRDADRLFELLLLEGFQAGLSWITVLKKRERYRQVLWHFDVQRLAQMSDAEIEERMQDPGIIRNRLKLRAARQNAQAWLTLEDPVALLWSFVGGAPKINHFEGRQQVPAVTPEAEAMSKALKKLGFTFVGPTICYAYMQAAGMVMDHTTCLLYTSPSPRDKRQS
;
A
#
# COMPACT_ATOMS: atom_id res chain seq x y z
N MET A 1 22.74 9.29 1.68
CA MET A 1 22.10 9.41 0.35
C MET A 1 20.88 10.29 0.47
N PRO A 2 20.59 11.16 -0.49
CA PRO A 2 19.37 11.94 -0.45
C PRO A 2 18.16 11.00 -0.58
N ARG A 3 17.14 11.20 0.26
CA ARG A 3 15.88 10.44 0.24
C ARG A 3 14.71 11.32 -0.15
N CYS A 4 13.59 10.72 -0.52
CA CYS A 4 12.38 11.47 -0.83
C CYS A 4 12.01 12.40 0.34
N PHE A 5 11.46 13.55 0.03
CA PHE A 5 11.13 14.62 0.99
C PHE A 5 10.22 14.19 2.16
N TRP A 6 9.46 13.10 2.00
CA TRP A 6 8.58 12.57 3.03
C TRP A 6 9.29 11.62 4.02
N CYS A 7 10.47 11.08 3.65
CA CYS A 7 11.26 10.22 4.50
C CYS A 7 12.09 11.06 5.48
N ASN A 8 11.81 10.93 6.77
CA ASN A 8 12.58 11.57 7.84
C ASN A 8 13.70 10.64 8.36
N ASP A 9 14.35 11.03 9.45
CA ASP A 9 15.48 10.30 10.04
C ASP A 9 15.08 9.09 10.91
N ASP A 10 13.79 8.70 10.94
CA ASP A 10 13.34 7.50 11.66
C ASP A 10 13.89 6.24 10.97
N PRO A 11 14.67 5.37 11.65
CA PRO A 11 15.29 4.20 11.02
C PRO A 11 14.29 3.26 10.33
N LEU A 12 13.08 3.11 10.88
CA LEU A 12 12.03 2.30 10.27
C LEU A 12 11.55 2.91 8.95
N TYR A 13 11.44 4.24 8.90
CA TYR A 13 11.02 4.95 7.71
C TYR A 13 12.10 4.92 6.62
N ILE A 14 13.37 5.02 7.04
CA ILE A 14 14.53 4.87 6.16
C ILE A 14 14.56 3.48 5.52
N ALA A 15 14.44 2.42 6.32
CA ALA A 15 14.42 1.06 5.81
C ALA A 15 13.25 0.82 4.84
N TYR A 16 12.05 1.31 5.18
CA TYR A 16 10.90 1.23 4.30
C TYR A 16 11.14 1.94 2.95
N HIS A 17 11.68 3.17 2.98
CA HIS A 17 11.99 3.92 1.77
C HIS A 17 13.04 3.23 0.89
N ASP A 18 14.12 2.73 1.51
CA ASP A 18 15.27 2.22 0.78
C ASP A 18 15.06 0.77 0.28
N GLU A 19 14.18 -0.02 0.92
CA GLU A 19 14.06 -1.45 0.67
C GLU A 19 12.69 -1.89 0.13
N GLU A 20 11.62 -1.14 0.44
CA GLU A 20 10.25 -1.55 0.12
C GLU A 20 9.56 -0.60 -0.87
N TRP A 21 9.55 0.70 -0.59
CA TRP A 21 8.78 1.67 -1.37
C TRP A 21 9.29 1.81 -2.81
N GLY A 22 8.37 1.67 -3.77
CA GLY A 22 8.70 1.73 -5.21
C GLY A 22 9.32 0.43 -5.76
N VAL A 23 9.49 -0.60 -4.95
CA VAL A 23 9.94 -1.92 -5.43
C VAL A 23 8.74 -2.68 -6.03
N PRO A 24 8.82 -3.13 -7.30
CA PRO A 24 7.71 -3.84 -7.95
C PRO A 24 7.26 -5.08 -7.16
N LEU A 25 6.05 -5.03 -6.64
CA LEU A 25 5.43 -6.06 -5.82
C LEU A 25 4.41 -6.86 -6.65
N ARG A 26 4.57 -8.19 -6.70
CA ARG A 26 3.69 -9.09 -7.45
C ARG A 26 3.19 -10.29 -6.62
N ASP A 27 3.47 -10.28 -5.33
CA ASP A 27 2.93 -11.24 -4.40
C ASP A 27 1.52 -10.80 -3.96
N ALA A 28 0.52 -11.66 -4.15
CA ALA A 28 -0.89 -11.34 -3.92
C ALA A 28 -1.18 -11.01 -2.46
N ASP A 29 -0.60 -11.75 -1.52
CA ASP A 29 -0.84 -11.57 -0.09
C ASP A 29 -0.23 -10.25 0.39
N ARG A 30 0.98 -9.94 -0.06
CA ARG A 30 1.64 -8.67 0.24
C ARG A 30 0.96 -7.47 -0.41
N LEU A 31 0.41 -7.62 -1.62
CA LEU A 31 -0.39 -6.59 -2.27
C LEU A 31 -1.67 -6.32 -1.49
N PHE A 32 -2.32 -7.37 -0.98
CA PHE A 32 -3.50 -7.23 -0.13
C PHE A 32 -3.17 -6.54 1.20
N GLU A 33 -2.13 -6.99 1.90
CA GLU A 33 -1.64 -6.33 3.12
C GLU A 33 -1.40 -4.84 2.89
N LEU A 34 -0.66 -4.50 1.82
CA LEU A 34 -0.32 -3.12 1.49
C LEU A 34 -1.58 -2.29 1.19
N LEU A 35 -2.56 -2.85 0.47
CA LEU A 35 -3.82 -2.17 0.18
C LEU A 35 -4.59 -1.81 1.46
N LEU A 36 -4.64 -2.73 2.44
CA LEU A 36 -5.27 -2.46 3.73
C LEU A 36 -4.52 -1.41 4.53
N LEU A 37 -3.18 -1.49 4.56
CA LEU A 37 -2.35 -0.52 5.29
C LEU A 37 -2.49 0.90 4.72
N GLU A 38 -2.54 1.05 3.39
CA GLU A 38 -2.81 2.33 2.74
C GLU A 38 -4.22 2.86 3.07
N GLY A 39 -5.21 1.99 3.11
CA GLY A 39 -6.55 2.34 3.59
C GLY A 39 -6.56 2.78 5.06
N PHE A 40 -5.75 2.15 5.91
CA PHE A 40 -5.60 2.53 7.33
C PHE A 40 -4.91 3.88 7.50
N GLN A 41 -4.11 4.32 6.54
CA GLN A 41 -3.47 5.63 6.54
C GLN A 41 -4.48 6.79 6.40
N ALA A 42 -5.66 6.58 5.85
CA ALA A 42 -6.63 7.66 5.61
C ALA A 42 -6.78 8.57 6.84
N GLY A 43 -6.43 9.86 6.69
CA GLY A 43 -6.44 10.86 7.76
C GLY A 43 -5.24 10.82 8.71
N LEU A 44 -4.19 10.02 8.41
CA LEU A 44 -2.99 9.85 9.26
C LEU A 44 -1.71 9.96 8.43
N SER A 45 -0.55 10.02 9.08
CA SER A 45 0.74 9.90 8.43
C SER A 45 1.12 8.42 8.20
N TRP A 46 1.85 8.14 7.11
CA TRP A 46 2.29 6.79 6.80
C TRP A 46 3.17 6.19 7.91
N ILE A 47 4.09 6.97 8.49
CA ILE A 47 4.94 6.48 9.60
C ILE A 47 4.11 6.00 10.80
N THR A 48 2.92 6.59 11.04
CA THR A 48 2.02 6.13 12.10
C THR A 48 1.50 4.72 11.82
N VAL A 49 1.15 4.42 10.57
CA VAL A 49 0.70 3.09 10.14
C VAL A 49 1.86 2.11 10.15
N LEU A 50 3.00 2.53 9.61
CA LEU A 50 4.21 1.71 9.51
C LEU A 50 4.69 1.23 10.89
N LYS A 51 4.69 2.09 11.91
CA LYS A 51 5.01 1.73 13.31
C LYS A 51 4.05 0.73 13.92
N LYS A 52 2.84 0.63 13.40
CA LYS A 52 1.81 -0.30 13.88
C LYS A 52 1.68 -1.57 13.00
N ARG A 53 2.44 -1.65 11.91
CA ARG A 53 2.34 -2.74 10.92
C ARG A 53 2.50 -4.13 11.56
N GLU A 54 3.53 -4.31 12.39
CA GLU A 54 3.75 -5.59 13.06
C GLU A 54 2.61 -5.96 14.01
N ARG A 55 2.05 -4.98 14.72
CA ARG A 55 0.90 -5.26 15.57
C ARG A 55 -0.34 -5.60 14.76
N TYR A 56 -0.56 -4.92 13.64
CA TYR A 56 -1.61 -5.31 12.71
C TYR A 56 -1.44 -6.74 12.19
N ARG A 57 -0.23 -7.15 11.81
CA ARG A 57 0.05 -8.53 11.39
C ARG A 57 -0.37 -9.53 12.46
N GLN A 58 -0.03 -9.28 13.72
CA GLN A 58 -0.40 -10.16 14.84
C GLN A 58 -1.92 -10.25 15.04
N VAL A 59 -2.62 -9.11 15.08
CA VAL A 59 -4.05 -9.07 15.44
C VAL A 59 -4.98 -9.34 14.26
N LEU A 60 -4.48 -9.21 13.03
CA LEU A 60 -5.21 -9.47 11.78
C LEU A 60 -4.69 -10.73 11.07
N TRP A 61 -4.17 -11.70 11.84
CA TRP A 61 -3.76 -13.02 11.33
C TRP A 61 -2.82 -12.95 10.13
N HIS A 62 -1.83 -12.08 10.18
CA HIS A 62 -0.88 -11.81 9.09
C HIS A 62 -1.56 -11.40 7.78
N PHE A 63 -2.71 -10.73 7.89
CA PHE A 63 -3.55 -10.33 6.76
C PHE A 63 -4.06 -11.50 5.91
N ASP A 64 -4.22 -12.67 6.52
CA ASP A 64 -4.84 -13.83 5.87
C ASP A 64 -6.24 -13.46 5.35
N VAL A 65 -6.40 -13.51 4.04
CA VAL A 65 -7.59 -13.02 3.35
C VAL A 65 -8.82 -13.83 3.75
N GLN A 66 -8.68 -15.17 3.84
CA GLN A 66 -9.77 -16.07 4.19
C GLN A 66 -10.26 -15.80 5.61
N ARG A 67 -9.31 -15.64 6.54
CA ARG A 67 -9.62 -15.39 7.95
C ARG A 67 -10.21 -14.00 8.15
N LEU A 68 -9.69 -12.98 7.48
CA LEU A 68 -10.22 -11.62 7.52
C LEU A 68 -11.63 -11.52 6.95
N ALA A 69 -11.92 -12.23 5.85
CA ALA A 69 -13.26 -12.24 5.25
C ALA A 69 -14.34 -12.78 6.20
N GLN A 70 -13.95 -13.64 7.14
CA GLN A 70 -14.84 -14.26 8.14
C GLN A 70 -14.81 -13.55 9.51
N MET A 71 -14.04 -12.46 9.66
CA MET A 71 -13.90 -11.75 10.93
C MET A 71 -15.27 -11.30 11.45
N SER A 72 -15.65 -11.72 12.65
CA SER A 72 -16.94 -11.39 13.28
C SER A 72 -16.96 -9.97 13.85
N ASP A 73 -18.14 -9.44 14.14
CA ASP A 73 -18.26 -8.14 14.81
C ASP A 73 -17.70 -8.19 16.24
N ALA A 74 -17.79 -9.33 16.93
CA ALA A 74 -17.17 -9.52 18.25
C ALA A 74 -15.65 -9.42 18.17
N GLU A 75 -15.03 -10.02 17.18
CA GLU A 75 -13.59 -9.93 16.94
C GLU A 75 -13.15 -8.51 16.55
N ILE A 76 -14.00 -7.74 15.85
CA ILE A 76 -13.73 -6.31 15.60
C ILE A 76 -13.74 -5.53 16.91
N GLU A 77 -14.73 -5.74 17.79
CA GLU A 77 -14.80 -5.06 19.08
C GLU A 77 -13.63 -5.43 20.01
N GLU A 78 -13.17 -6.67 19.98
CA GLU A 78 -11.96 -7.09 20.69
C GLU A 78 -10.74 -6.29 20.23
N ARG A 79 -10.54 -6.14 18.92
CA ARG A 79 -9.41 -5.37 18.35
C ARG A 79 -9.50 -3.88 18.62
N MET A 80 -10.72 -3.36 18.79
CA MET A 80 -10.91 -1.96 19.21
C MET A 80 -10.36 -1.67 20.61
N GLN A 81 -10.06 -2.69 21.42
CA GLN A 81 -9.42 -2.53 22.74
C GLN A 81 -7.89 -2.50 22.63
N ASP A 82 -7.30 -2.87 21.50
CA ASP A 82 -5.85 -2.93 21.33
C ASP A 82 -5.25 -1.54 21.07
N PRO A 83 -4.42 -0.98 21.99
CA PRO A 83 -3.77 0.31 21.77
C PRO A 83 -2.63 0.24 20.73
N GLY A 84 -2.18 -0.95 20.39
CA GLY A 84 -1.13 -1.17 19.38
C GLY A 84 -1.57 -0.89 17.96
N ILE A 85 -2.86 -0.84 17.68
CA ILE A 85 -3.41 -0.51 16.36
C ILE A 85 -4.14 0.85 16.37
N ILE A 86 -4.54 1.31 15.18
CA ILE A 86 -5.43 2.46 15.03
C ILE A 86 -6.86 1.98 15.33
N ARG A 87 -7.40 2.40 16.47
CA ARG A 87 -8.73 1.98 16.96
C ARG A 87 -9.83 2.70 16.18
N ASN A 88 -10.12 2.21 14.99
CA ASN A 88 -11.15 2.75 14.11
C ASN A 88 -12.00 1.59 13.57
N ARG A 89 -13.25 1.49 14.07
CA ARG A 89 -14.19 0.42 13.72
C ARG A 89 -14.51 0.38 12.23
N LEU A 90 -14.60 1.53 11.57
CA LEU A 90 -14.87 1.58 10.12
C LEU A 90 -13.72 0.98 9.33
N LYS A 91 -12.46 1.24 9.73
CA LYS A 91 -11.27 0.67 9.08
C LYS A 91 -11.18 -0.84 9.28
N LEU A 92 -11.53 -1.35 10.47
CA LEU A 92 -11.56 -2.79 10.72
C LEU A 92 -12.68 -3.50 9.94
N ARG A 93 -13.87 -2.89 9.86
CA ARG A 93 -14.96 -3.40 9.00
C ARG A 93 -14.57 -3.38 7.53
N ALA A 94 -13.87 -2.32 7.10
CA ALA A 94 -13.35 -2.24 5.74
C ALA A 94 -12.34 -3.34 5.44
N ALA A 95 -11.49 -3.73 6.40
CA ALA A 95 -10.56 -4.85 6.21
C ALA A 95 -11.31 -6.15 5.90
N ARG A 96 -12.38 -6.46 6.65
CA ARG A 96 -13.27 -7.60 6.38
C ARG A 96 -13.92 -7.50 5.00
N GLN A 97 -14.51 -6.37 4.68
CA GLN A 97 -15.19 -6.16 3.40
C GLN A 97 -14.22 -6.27 2.23
N ASN A 98 -13.03 -5.68 2.36
CA ASN A 98 -12.00 -5.74 1.32
C ASN A 98 -11.47 -7.18 1.14
N ALA A 99 -11.36 -7.96 2.22
CA ALA A 99 -11.02 -9.38 2.13
C ALA A 99 -12.10 -10.18 1.37
N GLN A 100 -13.38 -9.93 1.65
CA GLN A 100 -14.48 -10.54 0.92
C GLN A 100 -14.45 -10.18 -0.56
N ALA A 101 -14.21 -8.92 -0.89
CA ALA A 101 -14.07 -8.47 -2.27
C ALA A 101 -12.84 -9.08 -2.96
N TRP A 102 -11.71 -9.18 -2.26
CA TRP A 102 -10.49 -9.80 -2.79
C TRP A 102 -10.69 -11.24 -3.20
N LEU A 103 -11.43 -12.02 -2.42
CA LEU A 103 -11.74 -13.42 -2.71
C LEU A 103 -12.62 -13.61 -3.96
N THR A 104 -13.25 -12.57 -4.48
CA THR A 104 -14.01 -12.64 -5.74
C THR A 104 -13.14 -12.43 -6.97
N LEU A 105 -11.88 -12.03 -6.80
CA LEU A 105 -10.97 -11.76 -7.91
C LEU A 105 -10.33 -13.06 -8.39
N GLU A 106 -10.36 -13.30 -9.69
CA GLU A 106 -9.71 -14.46 -10.31
C GLU A 106 -8.17 -14.32 -10.25
N ASP A 107 -7.66 -13.15 -10.65
CA ASP A 107 -6.23 -12.83 -10.57
C ASP A 107 -6.06 -11.37 -10.10
N PRO A 108 -5.93 -11.16 -8.78
CA PRO A 108 -5.76 -9.84 -8.23
C PRO A 108 -4.45 -9.15 -8.67
N VAL A 109 -3.39 -9.89 -8.90
CA VAL A 109 -2.11 -9.34 -9.36
C VAL A 109 -2.24 -8.79 -10.77
N ALA A 110 -2.80 -9.58 -11.69
CA ALA A 110 -3.03 -9.14 -13.07
C ALA A 110 -3.98 -7.94 -13.13
N LEU A 111 -5.07 -7.97 -12.35
CA LEU A 111 -6.02 -6.85 -12.26
C LEU A 111 -5.32 -5.55 -11.83
N LEU A 112 -4.58 -5.57 -10.73
CA LEU A 112 -3.94 -4.38 -10.18
C LEU A 112 -2.86 -3.83 -11.10
N TRP A 113 -2.04 -4.68 -11.68
CA TRP A 113 -0.99 -4.28 -12.61
C TRP A 113 -1.52 -3.83 -13.98
N SER A 114 -2.74 -4.21 -14.35
CA SER A 114 -3.36 -3.80 -15.63
C SER A 114 -3.53 -2.28 -15.73
N PHE A 115 -3.73 -1.57 -14.61
CA PHE A 115 -3.88 -0.12 -14.60
C PHE A 115 -2.64 0.66 -15.04
N VAL A 116 -1.48 0.00 -15.02
CA VAL A 116 -0.20 0.55 -15.52
C VAL A 116 0.36 -0.24 -16.71
N GLY A 117 -0.48 -1.02 -17.40
CA GLY A 117 -0.07 -1.80 -18.59
C GLY A 117 0.82 -3.00 -18.25
N GLY A 118 0.77 -3.51 -17.02
CA GLY A 118 1.48 -4.72 -16.58
C GLY A 118 2.96 -4.51 -16.23
N ALA A 119 3.51 -3.29 -16.38
CA ALA A 119 4.90 -2.95 -16.08
C ALA A 119 4.99 -1.64 -15.29
N PRO A 120 6.07 -1.41 -14.50
CA PRO A 120 6.26 -0.17 -13.80
C PRO A 120 6.27 1.04 -14.73
N LYS A 121 5.46 2.04 -14.42
CA LYS A 121 5.49 3.35 -15.08
C LYS A 121 6.53 4.22 -14.39
N ILE A 122 7.58 4.59 -15.11
CA ILE A 122 8.68 5.40 -14.57
C ILE A 122 8.36 6.87 -14.84
N ASN A 123 8.22 7.65 -13.79
CA ASN A 123 8.07 9.09 -13.86
C ASN A 123 9.42 9.78 -13.50
N HIS A 124 9.61 10.97 -14.05
CA HIS A 124 10.82 11.77 -13.82
C HIS A 124 10.40 13.09 -13.18
N PHE A 125 10.37 13.14 -11.85
CA PHE A 125 10.07 14.35 -11.10
C PHE A 125 11.35 14.93 -10.52
N GLU A 126 11.59 16.22 -10.74
CA GLU A 126 12.75 16.94 -10.19
C GLU A 126 12.51 17.38 -8.74
N GLY A 127 11.24 17.46 -8.31
CA GLY A 127 10.90 17.88 -6.97
C GLY A 127 9.44 17.59 -6.59
N ARG A 128 9.13 17.79 -5.31
CA ARG A 128 7.82 17.54 -4.72
C ARG A 128 6.66 18.17 -5.49
N GLN A 129 6.85 19.38 -6.01
CA GLN A 129 5.77 20.15 -6.66
C GLN A 129 5.32 19.52 -7.97
N GLN A 130 6.13 18.64 -8.58
CA GLN A 130 5.82 17.95 -9.81
C GLN A 130 5.08 16.64 -9.59
N VAL A 131 5.14 16.08 -8.36
CA VAL A 131 4.42 14.85 -8.03
C VAL A 131 2.93 15.16 -7.89
N PRO A 132 2.06 14.61 -8.76
CA PRO A 132 0.63 14.89 -8.68
C PRO A 132 0.01 14.25 -7.41
N ALA A 133 -1.08 14.81 -6.95
CA ALA A 133 -1.85 14.22 -5.85
C ALA A 133 -2.62 12.97 -6.28
N VAL A 134 -2.97 12.88 -7.56
CA VAL A 134 -3.75 11.78 -8.17
C VAL A 134 -3.38 11.69 -9.64
N THR A 135 -3.42 10.47 -10.22
CA THR A 135 -3.22 10.23 -11.65
C THR A 135 -4.46 9.57 -12.27
N PRO A 136 -4.64 9.63 -13.61
CA PRO A 136 -5.73 8.94 -14.30
C PRO A 136 -5.77 7.43 -14.01
N GLU A 137 -4.61 6.79 -13.89
CA GLU A 137 -4.48 5.38 -13.54
C GLU A 137 -5.01 5.10 -12.13
N ALA A 138 -4.70 5.95 -11.17
CA ALA A 138 -5.20 5.85 -9.79
C ALA A 138 -6.71 6.09 -9.70
N GLU A 139 -7.25 7.01 -10.49
CA GLU A 139 -8.69 7.21 -10.60
C GLU A 139 -9.39 5.98 -11.20
N ALA A 140 -8.82 5.40 -12.25
CA ALA A 140 -9.34 4.19 -12.87
C ALA A 140 -9.32 3.01 -11.91
N MET A 141 -8.21 2.79 -11.19
CA MET A 141 -8.09 1.77 -10.16
C MET A 141 -9.13 1.99 -9.05
N SER A 142 -9.24 3.20 -8.51
CA SER A 142 -10.23 3.54 -7.48
C SER A 142 -11.66 3.21 -7.91
N LYS A 143 -12.02 3.60 -9.13
CA LYS A 143 -13.35 3.34 -9.69
C LYS A 143 -13.62 1.84 -9.85
N ALA A 144 -12.65 1.09 -10.34
CA ALA A 144 -12.77 -0.36 -10.52
C ALA A 144 -12.88 -1.08 -9.17
N LEU A 145 -11.99 -0.79 -8.23
CA LEU A 145 -12.02 -1.40 -6.91
C LEU A 145 -13.32 -1.10 -6.15
N LYS A 146 -13.85 0.12 -6.22
CA LYS A 146 -15.15 0.46 -5.63
C LYS A 146 -16.29 -0.35 -6.24
N LYS A 147 -16.28 -0.55 -7.56
CA LYS A 147 -17.27 -1.41 -8.24
C LYS A 147 -17.22 -2.86 -7.77
N LEU A 148 -16.04 -3.35 -7.40
CA LEU A 148 -15.81 -4.69 -6.87
C LEU A 148 -16.12 -4.80 -5.36
N GLY A 149 -16.59 -3.72 -4.73
CA GLY A 149 -17.00 -3.73 -3.33
C GLY A 149 -15.92 -3.31 -2.34
N PHE A 150 -14.74 -2.89 -2.80
CA PHE A 150 -13.70 -2.37 -1.91
C PHE A 150 -14.06 -1.01 -1.32
N THR A 151 -13.60 -0.78 -0.11
CA THR A 151 -13.74 0.49 0.62
C THR A 151 -12.37 1.03 1.04
N PHE A 152 -12.29 2.32 1.36
CA PHE A 152 -11.03 3.03 1.62
C PHE A 152 -10.03 2.92 0.45
N VAL A 153 -10.55 2.95 -0.75
CA VAL A 153 -9.79 2.90 -2.02
C VAL A 153 -10.06 4.16 -2.86
N GLY A 154 -10.03 5.34 -2.23
CA GLY A 154 -10.12 6.61 -2.95
C GLY A 154 -8.93 6.83 -3.89
N PRO A 155 -9.03 7.77 -4.86
CA PRO A 155 -7.96 7.97 -5.86
C PRO A 155 -6.59 8.30 -5.24
N THR A 156 -6.56 9.12 -4.19
CA THR A 156 -5.33 9.46 -3.46
C THR A 156 -4.71 8.23 -2.78
N ILE A 157 -5.54 7.37 -2.16
CA ILE A 157 -5.09 6.10 -1.54
C ILE A 157 -4.58 5.14 -2.62
N CYS A 158 -5.29 5.01 -3.74
CA CYS A 158 -4.86 4.17 -4.86
C CYS A 158 -3.53 4.67 -5.44
N TYR A 159 -3.31 5.99 -5.54
CA TYR A 159 -2.04 6.52 -6.02
C TYR A 159 -0.88 6.21 -5.04
N ALA A 160 -1.08 6.42 -3.74
CA ALA A 160 -0.09 6.03 -2.73
C ALA A 160 0.21 4.53 -2.77
N TYR A 161 -0.82 3.70 -2.93
CA TYR A 161 -0.69 2.26 -3.12
C TYR A 161 0.12 1.90 -4.37
N MET A 162 -0.13 2.54 -5.51
CA MET A 162 0.64 2.33 -6.75
C MET A 162 2.11 2.71 -6.58
N GLN A 163 2.40 3.80 -5.87
CA GLN A 163 3.77 4.22 -5.55
C GLN A 163 4.46 3.19 -4.65
N ALA A 164 3.81 2.78 -3.55
CA ALA A 164 4.36 1.84 -2.60
C ALA A 164 4.59 0.45 -3.21
N ALA A 165 3.66 -0.03 -4.06
CA ALA A 165 3.76 -1.30 -4.76
C ALA A 165 4.71 -1.29 -5.98
N GLY A 166 5.35 -0.16 -6.28
CA GLY A 166 6.25 -0.02 -7.43
C GLY A 166 5.57 -0.10 -8.79
N MET A 167 4.25 0.11 -8.84
CA MET A 167 3.50 0.23 -10.09
C MET A 167 3.82 1.54 -10.80
N VAL A 168 4.05 2.61 -10.04
CA VAL A 168 4.60 3.87 -10.51
C VAL A 168 5.88 4.17 -9.74
N MET A 169 6.92 4.60 -10.43
CA MET A 169 8.19 4.97 -9.81
C MET A 169 8.30 6.48 -9.78
N ASP A 170 8.05 7.03 -8.59
CA ASP A 170 8.00 8.48 -8.34
C ASP A 170 9.16 8.96 -7.47
N HIS A 171 10.27 8.22 -7.44
CA HIS A 171 11.50 8.76 -6.89
C HIS A 171 11.91 10.02 -7.67
N THR A 172 12.25 11.08 -6.94
CA THR A 172 12.77 12.27 -7.58
C THR A 172 14.10 11.97 -8.28
N THR A 173 14.36 12.61 -9.43
CA THR A 173 15.49 12.29 -10.33
C THR A 173 16.86 12.32 -9.65
N CYS A 174 17.05 13.13 -8.62
CA CYS A 174 18.28 13.14 -7.81
C CYS A 174 18.53 11.82 -7.05
N LEU A 175 17.49 10.97 -6.90
CA LEU A 175 17.57 9.66 -6.22
C LEU A 175 17.81 8.50 -7.20
N LEU A 176 17.36 8.62 -8.46
CA LEU A 176 17.48 7.57 -9.46
C LEU A 176 18.95 7.23 -9.81
N TYR A 177 19.85 8.20 -9.69
CA TYR A 177 21.29 7.99 -9.91
C TYR A 177 22.00 7.27 -8.76
N THR A 178 21.34 7.09 -7.60
CA THR A 178 21.93 6.48 -6.41
C THR A 178 21.26 5.18 -5.97
N SER A 179 20.11 4.82 -6.55
CA SER A 179 19.47 3.53 -6.31
C SER A 179 20.04 2.48 -7.26
N PRO A 180 20.56 1.34 -6.76
CA PRO A 180 20.98 0.25 -7.64
C PRO A 180 19.77 -0.22 -8.46
N SER A 181 19.97 -0.32 -9.76
CA SER A 181 18.99 -0.87 -10.67
C SER A 181 18.57 -2.27 -10.18
N PRO A 182 17.30 -2.69 -10.35
CA PRO A 182 16.90 -4.07 -10.09
C PRO A 182 17.76 -5.11 -10.82
N ARG A 183 18.50 -4.71 -11.87
CA ARG A 183 19.45 -5.54 -12.59
C ARG A 183 20.75 -5.79 -11.81
N ASP A 184 21.16 -4.88 -10.92
CA ASP A 184 22.43 -4.98 -10.18
C ASP A 184 22.35 -5.97 -9.01
N LYS A 185 21.13 -6.30 -8.54
CA LYS A 185 20.91 -7.31 -7.48
C LYS A 185 20.99 -8.77 -7.96
N ARG A 186 21.20 -9.02 -9.26
CA ARG A 186 21.30 -10.39 -9.81
C ARG A 186 22.74 -10.87 -10.06
N GLN A 187 23.75 -10.12 -9.64
CA GLN A 187 25.17 -10.47 -9.85
C GLN A 187 25.99 -10.56 -8.55
N SER A 188 25.36 -10.89 -7.43
CA SER A 188 26.08 -11.21 -6.20
C SER A 188 25.57 -12.49 -5.59
#